data_8eaafe9ce0638268a5c3fd9191665955
#
_entry.id   8eaafe9ce0638268a5c3fd9191665955
#
_cell.length_a   1.000
_cell.length_b   1.000
_cell.length_c   1.000
_cell.angle_alpha   90.00
_cell.angle_beta   90.00
_cell.angle_gamma   90.00
#
_symmetry.space_group_name_H-M   'P 1'
#
loop_
_entity.id
_entity.type
_entity.pdbx_description
1 polymer ?
#
loop_
_entity_poly.entity_id
_entity_poly.type
_entity_poly.pdbx_seq_one_letter_code
_entity_poly.pdbx_strand_id
1 'polypeptide(L)'
;MQSVISAVYPLFKEDLSLSFAQIGLITLVYQMSASVFQPLTGLIFDKRPIAWSLPIGMSFTLIGMLNLAFASNLNWLLASVFIIGIGSSVLHPEASRITFLASGGKRGLAQSLFQVGGNLGGSLGPLLVALLVAPYGRHHITLFAILALAAICVMFPICRWYRSYLNHLKKRPIHAKAYIERPLPPQKTVFAITILMILIFSKYIYMASLNSYYTFYLIHKFNVSIQQSQLFLFVFLVATAIGTLMGGPIGDKIGRKYVIWGSILGTAPFSLLMPHAGLVWTIILSFCVGLMLSSAFPAILLYAQELLPNKLGLISGLFFGFAFGVAGIASAVLGNMADKFGIDAVYNVCAFMPLLGLVTWFLPDLKKVRSEKQE
;
A
#
# COMPACT_ATOMS: atom_id res chain seq x y z
N MET A 1 0.99 11.08 4.47
CA MET A 1 1.36 10.85 5.87
C MET A 1 1.95 9.48 6.12
N GLN A 2 1.40 8.38 5.64
CA GLN A 2 1.97 7.03 5.83
C GLN A 2 3.41 6.91 5.32
N SER A 3 3.70 7.43 4.14
CA SER A 3 5.04 7.45 3.54
C SER A 3 6.05 8.36 4.28
N VAL A 4 5.58 9.30 5.08
CA VAL A 4 6.46 10.12 5.94
C VAL A 4 7.15 9.26 6.99
N ILE A 5 6.46 8.23 7.54
CA ILE A 5 7.01 7.34 8.56
C ILE A 5 8.29 6.67 8.05
N SER A 6 8.24 6.04 6.88
CA SER A 6 9.42 5.40 6.29
C SER A 6 10.48 6.42 5.83
N ALA A 7 10.05 7.58 5.36
CA ALA A 7 10.97 8.63 4.92
C ALA A 7 11.81 9.22 6.07
N VAL A 8 11.28 9.28 7.30
CA VAL A 8 12.02 9.80 8.46
C VAL A 8 12.86 8.75 9.19
N TYR A 9 12.86 7.48 8.76
CA TYR A 9 13.66 6.43 9.40
C TYR A 9 15.16 6.75 9.52
N PRO A 10 15.85 7.29 8.50
CA PRO A 10 17.26 7.64 8.65
C PRO A 10 17.51 8.64 9.77
N LEU A 11 16.66 9.66 9.91
CA LEU A 11 16.78 10.65 10.98
C LEU A 11 16.61 10.02 12.37
N PHE A 12 15.59 9.17 12.56
CA PHE A 12 15.40 8.47 13.84
C PHE A 12 16.50 7.46 14.11
N LYS A 13 17.05 6.81 13.07
CA LYS A 13 18.15 5.88 13.24
C LYS A 13 19.39 6.58 13.77
N GLU A 14 19.71 7.76 13.25
CA GLU A 14 20.84 8.57 13.72
C GLU A 14 20.57 9.13 15.12
N ASP A 15 19.44 9.81 15.34
CA ASP A 15 19.11 10.49 16.59
C ASP A 15 18.99 9.55 17.81
N LEU A 16 18.44 8.36 17.60
CA LEU A 16 18.15 7.39 18.66
C LEU A 16 19.03 6.14 18.60
N SER A 17 20.03 6.12 17.73
CA SER A 17 20.96 4.98 17.53
C SER A 17 20.24 3.65 17.32
N LEU A 18 19.18 3.64 16.48
CA LEU A 18 18.34 2.47 16.27
C LEU A 18 19.04 1.44 15.37
N SER A 19 18.82 0.16 15.67
CA SER A 19 19.18 -0.94 14.76
C SER A 19 18.22 -1.05 13.58
N PHE A 20 18.62 -1.75 12.52
CA PHE A 20 17.72 -2.06 11.40
C PHE A 20 16.54 -2.93 11.82
N ALA A 21 16.76 -3.86 12.78
CA ALA A 21 15.68 -4.65 13.37
C ALA A 21 14.63 -3.76 14.06
N GLN A 22 15.07 -2.71 14.77
CA GLN A 22 14.16 -1.75 15.40
C GLN A 22 13.40 -0.91 14.37
N ILE A 23 14.01 -0.52 13.25
CA ILE A 23 13.35 0.13 12.12
C ILE A 23 12.29 -0.82 11.52
N GLY A 24 12.66 -2.10 11.33
CA GLY A 24 11.71 -3.13 10.88
C GLY A 24 10.54 -3.32 11.85
N LEU A 25 10.79 -3.26 13.16
CA LEU A 25 9.76 -3.35 14.19
C LEU A 25 8.80 -2.15 14.15
N ILE A 26 9.30 -0.94 13.91
CA ILE A 26 8.46 0.26 13.73
C ILE A 26 7.49 0.06 12.56
N THR A 27 8.02 -0.42 11.41
CA THR A 27 7.18 -0.73 10.24
C THR A 27 6.16 -1.84 10.55
N LEU A 28 6.59 -2.90 11.25
CA LEU A 28 5.72 -4.02 11.64
C LEU A 28 4.55 -3.52 12.49
N VAL A 29 4.81 -2.76 13.55
CA VAL A 29 3.78 -2.24 14.46
C VAL A 29 2.79 -1.36 13.71
N TYR A 30 3.29 -0.47 12.83
CA TYR A 30 2.44 0.36 11.98
C TYR A 30 1.56 -0.48 11.05
N GLN A 31 2.14 -1.39 10.29
CA GLN A 31 1.42 -2.21 9.30
C GLN A 31 0.45 -3.19 9.97
N MET A 32 0.82 -3.79 11.08
CA MET A 32 -0.06 -4.70 11.83
C MET A 32 -1.24 -3.96 12.45
N SER A 33 -1.01 -2.77 13.04
CA SER A 33 -2.12 -1.96 13.57
C SER A 33 -3.05 -1.48 12.46
N ALA A 34 -2.53 -1.08 11.31
CA ALA A 34 -3.35 -0.75 10.15
C ALA A 34 -4.12 -1.98 9.62
N SER A 35 -3.44 -3.12 9.44
CA SER A 35 -3.96 -4.33 8.79
C SER A 35 -5.02 -5.05 9.63
N VAL A 36 -4.72 -5.32 10.92
CA VAL A 36 -5.59 -6.13 11.80
C VAL A 36 -6.90 -5.42 12.12
N PHE A 37 -6.86 -4.11 12.30
CA PHE A 37 -8.07 -3.33 12.60
C PHE A 37 -8.93 -3.02 11.37
N GLN A 38 -8.42 -3.11 10.12
CA GLN A 38 -9.22 -2.86 8.90
C GLN A 38 -10.44 -3.79 8.76
N PRO A 39 -10.34 -5.12 8.90
CA PRO A 39 -11.51 -5.98 8.84
C PRO A 39 -12.51 -5.70 9.97
N LEU A 40 -12.01 -5.37 11.16
CA LEU A 40 -12.85 -5.04 12.32
C LEU A 40 -13.63 -3.74 12.10
N THR A 41 -12.94 -2.69 11.66
CA THR A 41 -13.57 -1.40 11.34
C THR A 41 -14.56 -1.54 10.19
N GLY A 42 -14.20 -2.31 9.14
CA GLY A 42 -15.10 -2.61 8.02
C GLY A 42 -16.38 -3.31 8.48
N LEU A 43 -16.28 -4.34 9.32
CA LEU A 43 -17.43 -5.05 9.88
C LEU A 43 -18.31 -4.16 10.77
N ILE A 44 -17.70 -3.29 11.58
CA ILE A 44 -18.42 -2.37 12.45
C ILE A 44 -19.20 -1.36 11.61
N PHE A 45 -18.54 -0.75 10.61
CA PHE A 45 -19.16 0.27 9.78
C PHE A 45 -20.14 -0.29 8.75
N ASP A 46 -20.03 -1.57 8.36
CA ASP A 46 -21.04 -2.24 7.54
C ASP A 46 -22.35 -2.44 8.31
N LYS A 47 -22.25 -2.75 9.61
CA LYS A 47 -23.42 -2.92 10.48
C LYS A 47 -23.97 -1.57 11.00
N ARG A 48 -23.09 -0.66 11.35
CA ARG A 48 -23.42 0.65 11.95
C ARG A 48 -22.59 1.76 11.27
N PRO A 49 -22.99 2.24 10.08
CA PRO A 49 -22.24 3.27 9.38
C PRO A 49 -22.22 4.57 10.16
N ILE A 50 -20.99 5.07 10.40
CA ILE A 50 -20.73 6.30 11.16
C ILE A 50 -20.31 7.38 10.17
N ALA A 51 -21.12 8.42 10.00
CA ALA A 51 -20.84 9.49 9.02
C ALA A 51 -19.52 10.25 9.32
N TRP A 52 -19.08 10.26 10.56
CA TRP A 52 -17.87 10.95 11.04
C TRP A 52 -16.63 10.05 11.12
N SER A 53 -16.67 8.84 10.60
CA SER A 53 -15.57 7.88 10.64
C SER A 53 -14.27 8.41 10.07
N LEU A 54 -14.31 9.12 8.93
CA LEU A 54 -13.11 9.70 8.28
C LEU A 54 -12.40 10.75 9.15
N PRO A 55 -13.07 11.80 9.68
CA PRO A 55 -12.43 12.72 10.62
C PRO A 55 -11.89 12.05 11.88
N ILE A 56 -12.60 11.05 12.43
CA ILE A 56 -12.12 10.29 13.59
C ILE A 56 -10.81 9.56 13.24
N GLY A 57 -10.76 8.83 12.12
CA GLY A 57 -9.54 8.16 11.68
C GLY A 57 -8.38 9.14 11.43
N MET A 58 -8.65 10.30 10.82
CA MET A 58 -7.64 11.33 10.59
C MET A 58 -7.17 11.97 11.89
N SER A 59 -8.02 12.09 12.91
CA SER A 59 -7.63 12.60 14.24
C SER A 59 -6.63 11.67 14.94
N PHE A 60 -6.80 10.35 14.83
CA PHE A 60 -5.79 9.39 15.30
C PHE A 60 -4.45 9.58 14.55
N THR A 61 -4.50 9.77 13.23
CA THR A 61 -3.28 10.07 12.44
C THR A 61 -2.63 11.37 12.88
N LEU A 62 -3.40 12.44 13.12
CA LEU A 62 -2.90 13.71 13.63
C LEU A 62 -2.19 13.55 14.98
N ILE A 63 -2.85 12.91 15.95
CA ILE A 63 -2.29 12.65 17.28
C ILE A 63 -1.00 11.83 17.16
N GLY A 64 -1.01 10.77 16.37
CA GLY A 64 0.17 9.93 16.16
C GLY A 64 1.32 10.67 15.51
N MET A 65 1.07 11.56 14.53
CA MET A 65 2.12 12.38 13.89
C MET A 65 2.72 13.41 14.85
N LEU A 66 1.90 14.03 15.70
CA LEU A 66 2.40 14.94 16.74
C LEU A 66 3.27 14.17 17.75
N ASN A 67 2.81 13.01 18.22
CA ASN A 67 3.61 12.17 19.11
C ASN A 67 4.92 11.71 18.46
N LEU A 68 4.90 11.38 17.18
CA LEU A 68 6.08 10.96 16.41
C LEU A 68 7.16 12.06 16.39
N ALA A 69 6.76 13.31 16.21
CA ALA A 69 7.69 14.45 16.15
C ALA A 69 8.51 14.65 17.46
N PHE A 70 7.93 14.29 18.60
CA PHE A 70 8.54 14.46 19.93
C PHE A 70 9.04 13.14 20.53
N ALA A 71 9.00 12.05 19.79
CA ALA A 71 9.42 10.75 20.30
C ALA A 71 10.90 10.76 20.70
N SER A 72 11.20 10.41 21.95
CA SER A 72 12.54 10.43 22.54
C SER A 72 13.16 9.03 22.71
N ASN A 73 12.38 7.98 22.46
CA ASN A 73 12.83 6.61 22.58
C ASN A 73 11.99 5.67 21.68
N LEU A 74 12.45 4.43 21.52
CA LEU A 74 11.80 3.42 20.68
C LEU A 74 10.35 3.14 21.11
N ASN A 75 10.07 3.02 22.40
CA ASN A 75 8.72 2.71 22.87
C ASN A 75 7.72 3.81 22.51
N TRP A 76 8.16 5.06 22.61
CA TRP A 76 7.34 6.20 22.20
C TRP A 76 7.12 6.22 20.67
N LEU A 77 8.16 5.89 19.89
CA LEU A 77 8.02 5.72 18.44
C LEU A 77 6.99 4.64 18.10
N LEU A 78 7.07 3.47 18.76
CA LEU A 78 6.14 2.35 18.55
C LEU A 78 4.70 2.75 18.89
N ALA A 79 4.49 3.45 20.01
CA ALA A 79 3.17 3.98 20.39
C ALA A 79 2.64 4.97 19.35
N SER A 80 3.49 5.86 18.84
CA SER A 80 3.13 6.86 17.85
C SER A 80 2.66 6.21 16.53
N VAL A 81 3.43 5.26 16.00
CA VAL A 81 3.10 4.57 14.74
C VAL A 81 1.91 3.64 14.90
N PHE A 82 1.71 3.04 16.08
CA PHE A 82 0.52 2.25 16.40
C PHE A 82 -0.77 3.11 16.31
N ILE A 83 -0.75 4.32 16.88
CA ILE A 83 -1.86 5.28 16.81
C ILE A 83 -2.13 5.70 15.36
N ILE A 84 -1.08 5.97 14.56
CA ILE A 84 -1.20 6.29 13.13
C ILE A 84 -1.83 5.10 12.39
N GLY A 85 -1.43 3.88 12.70
CA GLY A 85 -1.98 2.65 12.11
C GLY A 85 -3.47 2.47 12.40
N ILE A 86 -3.92 2.73 13.62
CA ILE A 86 -5.36 2.75 13.97
C ILE A 86 -6.10 3.76 13.09
N GLY A 87 -5.59 4.98 12.95
CA GLY A 87 -6.16 6.00 12.06
C GLY A 87 -6.28 5.51 10.62
N SER A 88 -5.22 4.88 10.11
CA SER A 88 -5.16 4.29 8.77
C SER A 88 -6.19 3.18 8.56
N SER A 89 -6.40 2.33 9.59
CA SER A 89 -7.35 1.21 9.52
C SER A 89 -8.80 1.64 9.34
N VAL A 90 -9.14 2.85 9.77
CA VAL A 90 -10.46 3.46 9.56
C VAL A 90 -10.53 4.15 8.20
N LEU A 91 -9.50 4.91 7.83
CA LEU A 91 -9.51 5.79 6.65
C LEU A 91 -9.62 5.01 5.34
N HIS A 92 -8.83 3.96 5.15
CA HIS A 92 -8.78 3.25 3.87
C HIS A 92 -10.09 2.56 3.47
N PRO A 93 -10.70 1.70 4.31
CA PRO A 93 -11.93 1.03 3.95
C PRO A 93 -13.11 1.99 3.80
N GLU A 94 -13.20 2.98 4.68
CA GLU A 94 -14.34 3.90 4.70
C GLU A 94 -14.26 4.93 3.56
N ALA A 95 -13.07 5.47 3.25
CA ALA A 95 -12.89 6.34 2.09
C ALA A 95 -13.17 5.62 0.78
N SER A 96 -12.69 4.38 0.62
CA SER A 96 -13.01 3.54 -0.55
C SER A 96 -14.51 3.28 -0.68
N ARG A 97 -15.20 2.98 0.44
CA ARG A 97 -16.66 2.79 0.48
C ARG A 97 -17.41 4.05 0.09
N ILE A 98 -17.06 5.20 0.65
CA ILE A 98 -17.70 6.48 0.33
C ILE A 98 -17.48 6.84 -1.15
N THR A 99 -16.28 6.62 -1.68
CA THR A 99 -15.96 6.79 -3.09
C THR A 99 -16.84 5.92 -4.00
N PHE A 100 -17.03 4.65 -3.61
CA PHE A 100 -17.93 3.74 -4.33
C PHE A 100 -19.39 4.26 -4.33
N LEU A 101 -19.88 4.74 -3.20
CA LEU A 101 -21.23 5.26 -3.07
C LEU A 101 -21.44 6.57 -3.85
N ALA A 102 -20.42 7.43 -3.90
CA ALA A 102 -20.42 8.69 -4.63
C ALA A 102 -20.20 8.56 -6.14
N SER A 103 -19.87 7.34 -6.64
CA SER A 103 -19.40 7.11 -8.01
C SER A 103 -20.43 7.35 -9.13
N GLY A 104 -21.71 7.50 -8.80
CA GLY A 104 -22.78 7.66 -9.80
C GLY A 104 -22.84 6.53 -10.84
N GLY A 105 -22.39 5.31 -10.47
CA GLY A 105 -22.32 4.14 -11.35
C GLY A 105 -20.95 3.94 -12.02
N LYS A 106 -20.09 4.95 -12.10
CA LYS A 106 -18.73 4.87 -12.67
C LYS A 106 -17.70 4.39 -11.62
N ARG A 107 -17.96 3.21 -11.06
CA ARG A 107 -17.23 2.67 -9.89
C ARG A 107 -15.73 2.49 -10.13
N GLY A 108 -15.36 2.00 -11.30
CA GLY A 108 -13.94 1.81 -11.68
C GLY A 108 -13.18 3.13 -11.72
N LEU A 109 -13.72 4.14 -12.38
CA LEU A 109 -13.10 5.47 -12.46
C LEU A 109 -12.96 6.11 -11.07
N ALA A 110 -14.02 6.05 -10.25
CA ALA A 110 -13.98 6.63 -8.91
C ALA A 110 -12.91 5.98 -8.03
N GLN A 111 -12.82 4.64 -8.05
CA GLN A 111 -11.82 3.90 -7.30
C GLN A 111 -10.40 4.15 -7.84
N SER A 112 -10.22 4.28 -9.15
CA SER A 112 -8.93 4.64 -9.74
C SER A 112 -8.47 6.03 -9.30
N LEU A 113 -9.35 7.03 -9.35
CA LEU A 113 -9.05 8.39 -8.87
C LEU A 113 -8.68 8.40 -7.38
N PHE A 114 -9.40 7.66 -6.56
CA PHE A 114 -9.06 7.49 -5.14
C PHE A 114 -7.66 6.91 -4.95
N GLN A 115 -7.35 5.81 -5.65
CA GLN A 115 -6.05 5.13 -5.57
C GLN A 115 -4.90 6.04 -6.03
N VAL A 116 -5.11 6.78 -7.12
CA VAL A 116 -4.15 7.79 -7.64
C VAL A 116 -3.87 8.85 -6.60
N GLY A 117 -4.93 9.42 -5.99
CA GLY A 117 -4.77 10.40 -4.92
C GLY A 117 -3.94 9.86 -3.75
N GLY A 118 -4.17 8.60 -3.35
CA GLY A 118 -3.41 7.91 -2.32
C GLY A 118 -1.93 7.74 -2.70
N ASN A 119 -1.65 7.26 -3.91
CA ASN A 119 -0.28 7.03 -4.38
C ASN A 119 0.51 8.33 -4.61
N LEU A 120 -0.13 9.36 -5.21
CA LEU A 120 0.49 10.68 -5.34
C LEU A 120 0.77 11.31 -3.98
N GLY A 121 -0.20 11.26 -3.06
CA GLY A 121 0.01 11.70 -1.68
C GLY A 121 1.13 10.90 -0.99
N GLY A 122 1.24 9.61 -1.29
CA GLY A 122 2.33 8.74 -0.83
C GLY A 122 3.69 9.19 -1.34
N SER A 123 3.82 9.57 -2.60
CA SER A 123 5.09 10.04 -3.18
C SER A 123 5.53 11.40 -2.65
N LEU A 124 4.57 12.29 -2.30
CA LEU A 124 4.90 13.59 -1.73
C LEU A 124 5.52 13.50 -0.33
N GLY A 125 5.30 12.41 0.43
CA GLY A 125 5.87 12.27 1.77
C GLY A 125 7.39 12.40 1.81
N PRO A 126 8.16 11.56 1.09
CA PRO A 126 9.62 11.69 1.02
C PRO A 126 10.10 13.04 0.49
N LEU A 127 9.41 13.61 -0.52
CA LEU A 127 9.73 14.93 -1.03
C LEU A 127 9.62 16.00 0.06
N LEU A 128 8.52 16.01 0.80
CA LEU A 128 8.32 16.97 1.89
C LEU A 128 9.31 16.72 3.04
N VAL A 129 9.66 15.46 3.33
CA VAL A 129 10.70 15.14 4.30
C VAL A 129 12.05 15.68 3.85
N ALA A 130 12.42 15.52 2.57
CA ALA A 130 13.66 16.04 2.01
C ALA A 130 13.75 17.58 2.11
N LEU A 131 12.63 18.28 1.89
CA LEU A 131 12.60 19.74 1.85
C LEU A 131 12.39 20.41 3.23
N LEU A 132 11.61 19.78 4.11
CA LEU A 132 11.13 20.41 5.35
C LEU A 132 11.66 19.77 6.63
N VAL A 133 12.02 18.48 6.61
CA VAL A 133 12.42 17.76 7.82
C VAL A 133 13.93 17.50 7.81
N ALA A 134 14.48 16.98 6.73
CA ALA A 134 15.90 16.63 6.67
C ALA A 134 16.85 17.85 6.90
N PRO A 135 16.58 19.06 6.36
CA PRO A 135 17.42 20.23 6.62
C PRO A 135 17.24 20.85 8.01
N TYR A 136 16.04 20.75 8.60
CA TYR A 136 15.68 21.50 9.81
C TYR A 136 15.49 20.62 11.05
N GLY A 137 15.62 19.30 10.89
CA GLY A 137 15.52 18.32 11.97
C GLY A 137 14.11 17.79 12.22
N ARG A 138 14.03 16.71 13.02
CA ARG A 138 12.84 15.88 13.21
C ARG A 138 11.61 16.61 13.79
N HIS A 139 11.79 17.68 14.56
CA HIS A 139 10.66 18.42 15.11
C HIS A 139 9.77 19.04 14.04
N HIS A 140 10.29 19.26 12.82
CA HIS A 140 9.52 19.74 11.67
C HIS A 140 8.52 18.71 11.12
N ILE A 141 8.53 17.46 11.62
CA ILE A 141 7.43 16.49 11.41
C ILE A 141 6.08 17.08 11.88
N THR A 142 6.08 18.00 12.85
CA THR A 142 4.86 18.71 13.30
C THR A 142 4.15 19.45 12.16
N LEU A 143 4.85 19.85 11.09
CA LEU A 143 4.23 20.49 9.92
C LEU A 143 3.21 19.59 9.24
N PHE A 144 3.39 18.25 9.31
CA PHE A 144 2.42 17.32 8.78
C PHE A 144 1.10 17.31 9.58
N ALA A 145 1.10 17.79 10.82
CA ALA A 145 -0.12 18.01 11.59
C ALA A 145 -1.04 19.05 10.92
N ILE A 146 -0.46 20.09 10.29
CA ILE A 146 -1.22 21.08 9.53
C ILE A 146 -1.94 20.42 8.35
N LEU A 147 -1.26 19.51 7.64
CA LEU A 147 -1.87 18.76 6.55
C LEU A 147 -2.99 17.83 7.05
N ALA A 148 -2.81 17.23 8.25
CA ALA A 148 -3.86 16.41 8.86
C ALA A 148 -5.09 17.25 9.25
N LEU A 149 -4.88 18.42 9.81
CA LEU A 149 -5.96 19.36 10.11
C LEU A 149 -6.70 19.82 8.84
N ALA A 150 -5.95 20.18 7.79
CA ALA A 150 -6.52 20.55 6.50
C ALA A 150 -7.37 19.40 5.92
N ALA A 151 -6.87 18.14 6.00
CA ALA A 151 -7.61 16.96 5.57
C ALA A 151 -8.90 16.78 6.39
N ILE A 152 -8.87 16.95 7.72
CA ILE A 152 -10.06 16.93 8.57
C ILE A 152 -11.07 17.97 8.10
N CYS A 153 -10.65 19.20 7.84
CA CYS A 153 -11.53 20.27 7.34
C CYS A 153 -12.20 19.89 6.01
N VAL A 154 -11.43 19.32 5.05
CA VAL A 154 -11.97 18.85 3.76
C VAL A 154 -12.94 17.68 3.94
N MET A 155 -12.79 16.86 4.98
CA MET A 155 -13.68 15.73 5.25
C MET A 155 -15.06 16.18 5.80
N PHE A 156 -15.20 17.35 6.40
CA PHE A 156 -16.50 17.83 6.96
C PHE A 156 -17.64 17.88 5.93
N PRO A 157 -17.48 18.49 4.73
CA PRO A 157 -18.50 18.46 3.68
C PRO A 157 -18.86 17.04 3.25
N ILE A 158 -17.85 16.16 3.12
CA ILE A 158 -18.04 14.75 2.75
C ILE A 158 -18.90 14.04 3.79
N CYS A 159 -18.62 14.26 5.08
CA CYS A 159 -19.38 13.67 6.19
C CYS A 159 -20.82 14.15 6.23
N ARG A 160 -21.08 15.46 5.95
CA ARG A 160 -22.44 16.00 5.84
C ARG A 160 -23.22 15.35 4.70
N TRP A 161 -22.58 15.22 3.53
CA TRP A 161 -23.17 14.52 2.39
C TRP A 161 -23.46 13.06 2.74
N TYR A 162 -22.49 12.35 3.33
CA TYR A 162 -22.62 10.94 3.67
C TYR A 162 -23.71 10.70 4.72
N ARG A 163 -23.84 11.59 5.72
CA ARG A 163 -24.95 11.56 6.69
C ARG A 163 -26.30 11.70 6.01
N SER A 164 -26.42 12.63 5.07
CA SER A 164 -27.64 12.81 4.27
C SER A 164 -27.97 11.57 3.45
N TYR A 165 -26.96 11.01 2.79
CA TYR A 165 -27.09 9.78 2.00
C TYR A 165 -27.59 8.60 2.85
N LEU A 166 -27.00 8.38 4.04
CA LEU A 166 -27.42 7.32 4.97
C LEU A 166 -28.88 7.50 5.43
N ASN A 167 -29.30 8.72 5.67
CA ASN A 167 -30.68 9.03 6.04
C ASN A 167 -31.68 8.72 4.92
N HIS A 168 -31.29 8.96 3.67
CA HIS A 168 -32.11 8.59 2.50
C HIS A 168 -32.19 7.08 2.30
N LEU A 169 -31.11 6.34 2.53
CA LEU A 169 -31.07 4.88 2.43
C LEU A 169 -32.02 4.20 3.44
N LYS A 170 -32.13 4.73 4.65
CA LYS A 170 -33.05 4.19 5.68
C LYS A 170 -34.53 4.23 5.24
N LYS A 171 -34.86 5.05 4.24
CA LYS A 171 -36.22 5.22 3.72
C LYS A 171 -36.53 4.35 2.49
N ARG A 172 -35.55 3.59 1.96
CA ARG A 172 -35.75 2.76 0.74
C ARG A 172 -35.81 1.27 1.09
N PRO A 173 -36.74 0.49 0.49
CA PRO A 173 -36.78 -0.97 0.67
C PRO A 173 -35.55 -1.63 0.05
N ILE A 174 -35.06 -2.68 0.74
CA ILE A 174 -33.87 -3.45 0.31
C ILE A 174 -34.26 -4.35 -0.84
N HIS A 175 -33.73 -4.06 -2.05
CA HIS A 175 -33.83 -4.99 -3.18
C HIS A 175 -32.83 -6.12 -2.98
N ALA A 176 -33.28 -7.37 -3.10
CA ALA A 176 -32.45 -8.56 -3.02
C ALA A 176 -31.32 -8.49 -4.07
N LYS A 177 -30.07 -8.69 -3.63
CA LYS A 177 -28.92 -8.76 -4.55
C LYS A 177 -29.06 -10.03 -5.41
N ALA A 178 -29.11 -9.88 -6.73
CA ALA A 178 -29.04 -11.02 -7.63
C ALA A 178 -27.75 -11.82 -7.39
N TYR A 179 -27.87 -13.13 -7.25
CA TYR A 179 -26.73 -14.03 -7.14
C TYR A 179 -25.98 -14.11 -8.47
N ILE A 180 -24.69 -13.80 -8.46
CA ILE A 180 -23.84 -13.90 -9.64
C ILE A 180 -23.09 -15.25 -9.60
N GLU A 181 -23.22 -16.04 -10.66
CA GLU A 181 -22.55 -17.33 -10.78
C GLU A 181 -21.02 -17.18 -10.83
N ARG A 182 -20.31 -18.10 -10.19
CA ARG A 182 -18.86 -18.13 -10.19
C ARG A 182 -18.31 -18.57 -11.55
N PRO A 183 -17.23 -17.93 -12.05
CA PRO A 183 -16.65 -18.31 -13.35
C PRO A 183 -15.97 -19.68 -13.32
N LEU A 184 -15.45 -20.12 -12.15
CA LEU A 184 -14.70 -21.36 -11.99
C LEU A 184 -15.31 -22.27 -10.91
N PRO A 185 -15.10 -23.60 -11.01
CA PRO A 185 -15.41 -24.54 -9.94
C PRO A 185 -14.67 -24.21 -8.65
N PRO A 186 -15.19 -24.63 -7.46
CA PRO A 186 -14.60 -24.29 -6.16
C PRO A 186 -13.12 -24.63 -6.03
N GLN A 187 -12.70 -25.81 -6.47
CA GLN A 187 -11.30 -26.26 -6.41
C GLN A 187 -10.36 -25.36 -7.24
N LYS A 188 -10.75 -25.04 -8.48
CA LYS A 188 -9.98 -24.14 -9.36
C LYS A 188 -9.96 -22.70 -8.82
N THR A 189 -11.05 -22.27 -8.15
CA THR A 189 -11.12 -20.97 -7.50
C THR A 189 -10.14 -20.87 -6.32
N VAL A 190 -10.10 -21.88 -5.44
CA VAL A 190 -9.14 -21.94 -4.33
C VAL A 190 -7.71 -21.95 -4.86
N PHE A 191 -7.40 -22.78 -5.86
CA PHE A 191 -6.09 -22.84 -6.49
C PHE A 191 -5.66 -21.48 -7.05
N ALA A 192 -6.54 -20.80 -7.80
CA ALA A 192 -6.26 -19.47 -8.33
C ALA A 192 -6.01 -18.44 -7.23
N ILE A 193 -6.81 -18.44 -6.15
CA ILE A 193 -6.60 -17.56 -4.99
C ILE A 193 -5.25 -17.84 -4.33
N THR A 194 -4.85 -19.10 -4.18
CA THR A 194 -3.54 -19.45 -3.61
C THR A 194 -2.40 -18.89 -4.46
N ILE A 195 -2.48 -19.00 -5.79
CA ILE A 195 -1.50 -18.39 -6.72
C ILE A 195 -1.44 -16.87 -6.47
N LEU A 196 -2.59 -16.19 -6.43
CA LEU A 196 -2.63 -14.75 -6.21
C LEU A 196 -2.02 -14.35 -4.86
N MET A 197 -2.22 -15.16 -3.81
CA MET A 197 -1.61 -14.93 -2.49
C MET A 197 -0.08 -15.07 -2.54
N ILE A 198 0.46 -16.06 -3.26
CA ILE A 198 1.91 -16.21 -3.50
C ILE A 198 2.47 -15.00 -4.24
N LEU A 199 1.75 -14.49 -5.23
CA LEU A 199 2.16 -13.31 -5.99
C LEU A 199 2.15 -12.03 -5.14
N ILE A 200 1.16 -11.87 -4.27
CA ILE A 200 1.13 -10.77 -3.29
C ILE A 200 2.30 -10.90 -2.30
N PHE A 201 2.55 -12.09 -1.79
CA PHE A 201 3.68 -12.35 -0.89
C PHE A 201 5.00 -11.91 -1.55
N SER A 202 5.28 -12.38 -2.75
CA SER A 202 6.46 -11.99 -3.54
C SER A 202 6.58 -10.47 -3.70
N LYS A 203 5.51 -9.85 -4.20
CA LYS A 203 5.45 -8.42 -4.45
C LYS A 203 5.70 -7.61 -3.17
N TYR A 204 5.01 -7.92 -2.07
CA TYR A 204 5.04 -7.10 -0.88
C TYR A 204 6.30 -7.28 -0.05
N ILE A 205 7.00 -8.41 -0.13
CA ILE A 205 8.36 -8.55 0.42
C ILE A 205 9.31 -7.60 -0.31
N TYR A 206 9.30 -7.61 -1.64
CA TYR A 206 10.16 -6.73 -2.42
C TYR A 206 9.80 -5.25 -2.24
N MET A 207 8.50 -4.92 -2.21
CA MET A 207 8.06 -3.56 -1.89
C MET A 207 8.46 -3.11 -0.48
N ALA A 208 8.46 -4.02 0.50
CA ALA A 208 8.90 -3.71 1.86
C ALA A 208 10.40 -3.37 1.91
N SER A 209 11.25 -4.07 1.13
CA SER A 209 12.67 -3.74 1.02
C SER A 209 12.89 -2.33 0.46
N LEU A 210 12.12 -1.94 -0.56
CA LEU A 210 12.23 -0.62 -1.17
C LEU A 210 11.63 0.49 -0.30
N ASN A 211 10.46 0.26 0.29
CA ASN A 211 9.80 1.29 1.10
C ASN A 211 10.51 1.56 2.44
N SER A 212 11.08 0.53 3.08
CA SER A 212 11.67 0.65 4.41
C SER A 212 13.18 0.84 4.40
N TYR A 213 13.86 0.32 3.39
CA TYR A 213 15.33 0.22 3.42
C TYR A 213 16.04 0.89 2.24
N TYR A 214 15.32 1.40 1.21
CA TYR A 214 15.93 1.99 0.02
C TYR A 214 16.80 3.20 0.33
N THR A 215 16.38 4.08 1.22
CA THR A 215 17.15 5.24 1.65
C THR A 215 18.46 4.82 2.33
N PHE A 216 18.41 3.83 3.20
CA PHE A 216 19.62 3.28 3.86
C PHE A 216 20.57 2.61 2.88
N TYR A 217 20.05 1.86 1.90
CA TYR A 217 20.84 1.25 0.85
C TYR A 217 21.59 2.29 0.02
N LEU A 218 20.90 3.36 -0.38
CA LEU A 218 21.51 4.44 -1.14
C LEU A 218 22.58 5.19 -0.34
N ILE A 219 22.32 5.49 0.94
CA ILE A 219 23.27 6.16 1.83
C ILE A 219 24.51 5.26 2.03
N HIS A 220 24.32 3.97 2.33
CA HIS A 220 25.41 3.04 2.60
C HIS A 220 26.26 2.76 1.36
N LYS A 221 25.63 2.47 0.22
CA LYS A 221 26.35 2.04 -0.99
C LYS A 221 27.00 3.19 -1.77
N PHE A 222 26.34 4.36 -1.78
CA PHE A 222 26.75 5.48 -2.65
C PHE A 222 27.15 6.74 -1.89
N ASN A 223 27.14 6.71 -0.55
CA ASN A 223 27.49 7.85 0.32
C ASN A 223 26.67 9.13 0.00
N VAL A 224 25.41 8.98 -0.44
CA VAL A 224 24.51 10.11 -0.68
C VAL A 224 23.97 10.67 0.64
N SER A 225 23.58 11.94 0.65
CA SER A 225 22.96 12.57 1.82
C SER A 225 21.56 12.00 2.08
N ILE A 226 21.05 12.15 3.31
CA ILE A 226 19.66 11.80 3.66
C ILE A 226 18.70 12.52 2.71
N GLN A 227 18.91 13.81 2.44
CA GLN A 227 18.06 14.58 1.54
C GLN A 227 18.03 13.99 0.13
N GLN A 228 19.19 13.64 -0.43
CA GLN A 228 19.27 13.01 -1.76
C GLN A 228 18.57 11.65 -1.79
N SER A 229 18.75 10.83 -0.74
CA SER A 229 18.09 9.53 -0.66
C SER A 229 16.56 9.64 -0.63
N GLN A 230 16.01 10.68 0.01
CA GLN A 230 14.57 10.95 0.01
C GLN A 230 14.06 11.39 -1.38
N LEU A 231 14.85 12.19 -2.12
CA LEU A 231 14.48 12.55 -3.50
C LEU A 231 14.45 11.32 -4.41
N PHE A 232 15.37 10.38 -4.24
CA PHE A 232 15.36 9.14 -5.02
C PHE A 232 14.21 8.20 -4.61
N LEU A 233 13.86 8.17 -3.32
CA LEU A 233 12.66 7.46 -2.86
C LEU A 233 11.38 8.11 -3.44
N PHE A 234 11.32 9.44 -3.53
CA PHE A 234 10.22 10.14 -4.20
C PHE A 234 10.08 9.70 -5.66
N VAL A 235 11.19 9.62 -6.42
CA VAL A 235 11.20 9.16 -7.83
C VAL A 235 10.60 7.75 -7.94
N PHE A 236 11.03 6.82 -7.07
CA PHE A 236 10.48 5.48 -7.01
C PHE A 236 8.96 5.49 -6.72
N LEU A 237 8.50 6.27 -5.75
CA LEU A 237 7.09 6.32 -5.39
C LEU A 237 6.20 7.00 -6.44
N VAL A 238 6.72 7.99 -7.18
CA VAL A 238 6.06 8.54 -8.37
C VAL A 238 5.88 7.46 -9.43
N ALA A 239 6.91 6.66 -9.70
CA ALA A 239 6.82 5.53 -10.62
C ALA A 239 5.75 4.52 -10.18
N THR A 240 5.63 4.24 -8.87
CA THR A 240 4.57 3.35 -8.34
C THR A 240 3.17 3.93 -8.57
N ALA A 241 3.00 5.24 -8.44
CA ALA A 241 1.73 5.90 -8.72
C ALA A 241 1.34 5.78 -10.20
N ILE A 242 2.28 6.06 -11.10
CA ILE A 242 2.08 5.93 -12.55
C ILE A 242 1.77 4.48 -12.93
N GLY A 243 2.53 3.51 -12.42
CA GLY A 243 2.33 2.08 -12.67
C GLY A 243 0.94 1.60 -12.25
N THR A 244 0.48 2.03 -11.08
CA THR A 244 -0.87 1.71 -10.59
C THR A 244 -1.97 2.23 -11.51
N LEU A 245 -1.79 3.44 -12.07
CA LEU A 245 -2.72 4.03 -13.04
C LEU A 245 -2.79 3.23 -14.34
N MET A 246 -1.64 2.80 -14.83
CA MET A 246 -1.54 2.09 -16.11
C MET A 246 -2.10 0.66 -16.02
N GLY A 247 -1.96 0.01 -14.86
CA GLY A 247 -2.33 -1.40 -14.67
C GLY A 247 -3.80 -1.72 -14.94
N GLY A 248 -4.72 -0.85 -14.52
CA GLY A 248 -6.16 -1.02 -14.73
C GLY A 248 -6.55 -1.01 -16.22
N PRO A 249 -6.33 0.10 -16.94
CA PRO A 249 -6.69 0.19 -18.38
C PRO A 249 -6.00 -0.86 -19.26
N ILE A 250 -4.74 -1.21 -18.96
CA ILE A 250 -4.02 -2.26 -19.68
C ILE A 250 -4.68 -3.61 -19.41
N GLY A 251 -5.02 -3.91 -18.15
CA GLY A 251 -5.69 -5.15 -17.75
C GLY A 251 -7.07 -5.33 -18.38
N ASP A 252 -7.81 -4.25 -18.59
CA ASP A 252 -9.10 -4.30 -19.28
C ASP A 252 -8.95 -4.65 -20.77
N LYS A 253 -7.86 -4.21 -21.42
CA LYS A 253 -7.59 -4.47 -22.84
C LYS A 253 -7.02 -5.87 -23.09
N ILE A 254 -5.90 -6.21 -22.46
CA ILE A 254 -5.15 -7.44 -22.73
C ILE A 254 -5.53 -8.62 -21.83
N GLY A 255 -6.23 -8.36 -20.75
CA GLY A 255 -6.61 -9.36 -19.74
C GLY A 255 -5.75 -9.28 -18.46
N ARG A 256 -6.38 -9.52 -17.31
CA ARG A 256 -5.76 -9.32 -15.99
C ARG A 256 -4.59 -10.26 -15.73
N LYS A 257 -4.67 -11.52 -16.20
CA LYS A 257 -3.59 -12.51 -16.10
C LYS A 257 -2.28 -11.99 -16.70
N TYR A 258 -2.34 -11.41 -17.89
CA TYR A 258 -1.15 -10.90 -18.60
C TYR A 258 -0.54 -9.68 -17.93
N VAL A 259 -1.37 -8.80 -17.35
CA VAL A 259 -0.87 -7.68 -16.55
C VAL A 259 -0.17 -8.16 -15.29
N ILE A 260 -0.75 -9.11 -14.56
CA ILE A 260 -0.15 -9.70 -13.35
C ILE A 260 1.21 -10.34 -13.71
N TRP A 261 1.25 -11.13 -14.78
CA TRP A 261 2.46 -11.80 -15.26
C TRP A 261 3.55 -10.80 -15.66
N GLY A 262 3.22 -9.85 -16.54
CA GLY A 262 4.14 -8.81 -17.00
C GLY A 262 4.60 -7.88 -15.88
N SER A 263 3.73 -7.58 -14.91
CA SER A 263 4.08 -6.69 -13.80
C SER A 263 5.05 -7.33 -12.82
N ILE A 264 4.84 -8.58 -12.42
CA ILE A 264 5.68 -9.23 -11.42
C ILE A 264 6.94 -9.81 -12.07
N LEU A 265 6.78 -10.69 -13.07
CA LEU A 265 7.93 -11.30 -13.72
C LEU A 265 8.74 -10.30 -14.54
N GLY A 266 8.08 -9.35 -15.20
CA GLY A 266 8.77 -8.29 -15.95
C GLY A 266 9.59 -7.34 -15.06
N THR A 267 9.35 -7.31 -13.75
CA THR A 267 10.20 -6.60 -12.79
C THR A 267 11.54 -7.33 -12.55
N ALA A 268 11.62 -8.66 -12.77
CA ALA A 268 12.79 -9.47 -12.44
C ALA A 268 14.11 -8.97 -13.05
N PRO A 269 14.23 -8.63 -14.35
CA PRO A 269 15.49 -8.15 -14.90
C PRO A 269 15.98 -6.86 -14.20
N PHE A 270 15.07 -5.94 -13.87
CA PHE A 270 15.43 -4.70 -13.20
C PHE A 270 15.84 -4.94 -11.73
N SER A 271 15.12 -5.81 -11.03
CA SER A 271 15.44 -6.15 -9.63
C SER A 271 16.77 -6.88 -9.50
N LEU A 272 17.09 -7.80 -10.41
CA LEU A 272 18.35 -8.55 -10.40
C LEU A 272 19.57 -7.69 -10.76
N LEU A 273 19.39 -6.71 -11.64
CA LEU A 273 20.47 -5.80 -12.02
C LEU A 273 20.75 -4.72 -10.95
N MET A 274 19.74 -4.31 -10.19
CA MET A 274 19.85 -3.18 -9.25
C MET A 274 20.95 -3.33 -8.19
N PRO A 275 21.21 -4.50 -7.56
CA PRO A 275 22.31 -4.66 -6.60
C PRO A 275 23.70 -4.48 -7.21
N HIS A 276 23.86 -4.63 -8.52
CA HIS A 276 25.14 -4.55 -9.23
C HIS A 276 25.35 -3.21 -9.97
N ALA A 277 24.35 -2.32 -9.90
CA ALA A 277 24.31 -1.05 -10.63
C ALA A 277 25.02 0.08 -9.86
N GLY A 278 25.52 1.08 -10.59
CA GLY A 278 25.94 2.38 -10.04
C GLY A 278 24.72 3.26 -9.71
N LEU A 279 24.95 4.41 -9.05
CA LEU A 279 23.89 5.28 -8.51
C LEU A 279 22.80 5.64 -9.55
N VAL A 280 23.21 6.17 -10.70
CA VAL A 280 22.27 6.61 -11.75
C VAL A 280 21.42 5.44 -12.25
N TRP A 281 22.03 4.30 -12.51
CA TRP A 281 21.32 3.10 -12.94
C TRP A 281 20.42 2.55 -11.85
N THR A 282 20.82 2.60 -10.57
CA THR A 282 19.98 2.18 -9.44
C THR A 282 18.68 3.01 -9.38
N ILE A 283 18.76 4.31 -9.63
CA ILE A 283 17.58 5.20 -9.67
C ILE A 283 16.68 4.84 -10.86
N ILE A 284 17.24 4.65 -12.06
CA ILE A 284 16.50 4.26 -13.26
C ILE A 284 15.84 2.90 -13.07
N LEU A 285 16.59 1.92 -12.57
CA LEU A 285 16.08 0.57 -12.32
C LEU A 285 14.98 0.58 -11.25
N SER A 286 15.13 1.34 -10.17
CA SER A 286 14.09 1.47 -9.14
C SER A 286 12.83 2.12 -9.69
N PHE A 287 12.95 3.11 -10.60
CA PHE A 287 11.82 3.71 -11.32
C PHE A 287 11.08 2.63 -12.16
N CYS A 288 11.81 1.83 -12.94
CA CYS A 288 11.23 0.73 -13.73
C CYS A 288 10.54 -0.30 -12.84
N VAL A 289 11.17 -0.68 -11.73
CA VAL A 289 10.60 -1.57 -10.71
C VAL A 289 9.30 -1.01 -10.16
N GLY A 290 9.30 0.26 -9.74
CA GLY A 290 8.12 0.93 -9.20
C GLY A 290 6.96 0.95 -10.20
N LEU A 291 7.25 1.31 -11.46
CA LEU A 291 6.28 1.37 -12.53
C LEU A 291 5.64 0.01 -12.80
N MET A 292 6.45 -1.03 -12.97
CA MET A 292 5.97 -2.36 -13.34
C MET A 292 5.28 -3.06 -12.18
N LEU A 293 5.94 -3.16 -11.03
CA LEU A 293 5.46 -3.94 -9.90
C LEU A 293 4.15 -3.38 -9.33
N SER A 294 3.94 -2.06 -9.40
CA SER A 294 2.74 -1.43 -8.81
C SER A 294 1.47 -1.67 -9.61
N SER A 295 1.57 -1.95 -10.91
CA SER A 295 0.43 -2.30 -11.75
C SER A 295 -0.20 -3.66 -11.41
N ALA A 296 0.53 -4.56 -10.71
CA ALA A 296 0.06 -5.89 -10.37
C ALA A 296 -1.11 -5.91 -9.38
N PHE A 297 -1.08 -5.09 -8.32
CA PHE A 297 -2.04 -5.24 -7.22
C PHE A 297 -3.50 -4.94 -7.61
N PRO A 298 -3.82 -3.86 -8.34
CA PRO A 298 -5.18 -3.65 -8.83
C PRO A 298 -5.68 -4.81 -9.70
N ALA A 299 -4.81 -5.35 -10.57
CA ALA A 299 -5.15 -6.48 -11.44
C ALA A 299 -5.40 -7.77 -10.63
N ILE A 300 -4.57 -8.05 -9.62
CA ILE A 300 -4.73 -9.18 -8.69
C ILE A 300 -6.05 -9.08 -7.93
N LEU A 301 -6.32 -7.91 -7.34
CA LEU A 301 -7.54 -7.69 -6.57
C LEU A 301 -8.80 -7.86 -7.41
N LEU A 302 -8.82 -7.24 -8.60
CA LEU A 302 -9.95 -7.36 -9.52
C LEU A 302 -10.12 -8.81 -10.02
N TYR A 303 -9.04 -9.53 -10.31
CA TYR A 303 -9.11 -10.93 -10.68
C TYR A 303 -9.74 -11.77 -9.55
N ALA A 304 -9.31 -11.55 -8.31
CA ALA A 304 -9.88 -12.25 -7.13
C ALA A 304 -11.36 -11.90 -6.89
N GLN A 305 -11.75 -10.64 -7.08
CA GLN A 305 -13.14 -10.20 -7.00
C GLN A 305 -14.02 -10.83 -8.10
N GLU A 306 -13.47 -11.05 -9.30
CA GLU A 306 -14.15 -11.76 -10.38
C GLU A 306 -14.34 -13.25 -10.12
N LEU A 307 -13.43 -13.87 -9.35
CA LEU A 307 -13.57 -15.26 -8.91
C LEU A 307 -14.70 -15.44 -7.88
N LEU A 308 -14.92 -14.46 -7.01
CA LEU A 308 -15.91 -14.51 -5.93
C LEU A 308 -16.78 -13.24 -5.90
N PRO A 309 -17.61 -13.02 -6.93
CA PRO A 309 -18.35 -11.78 -7.12
C PRO A 309 -19.38 -11.49 -6.01
N ASN A 310 -19.83 -12.53 -5.29
CA ASN A 310 -20.78 -12.38 -4.18
C ASN A 310 -20.10 -12.09 -2.83
N LYS A 311 -18.75 -12.05 -2.77
CA LYS A 311 -17.96 -11.88 -1.53
C LYS A 311 -16.90 -10.78 -1.70
N LEU A 312 -17.25 -9.66 -2.32
CA LEU A 312 -16.31 -8.59 -2.68
C LEU A 312 -15.61 -7.98 -1.46
N GLY A 313 -16.35 -7.71 -0.39
CA GLY A 313 -15.80 -7.15 0.86
C GLY A 313 -14.82 -8.12 1.54
N LEU A 314 -15.18 -9.41 1.65
CA LEU A 314 -14.32 -10.44 2.20
C LEU A 314 -13.00 -10.57 1.41
N ILE A 315 -13.09 -10.61 0.07
CA ILE A 315 -11.91 -10.73 -0.80
C ILE A 315 -11.03 -9.49 -0.66
N SER A 316 -11.60 -8.30 -0.72
CA SER A 316 -10.83 -7.07 -0.55
C SER A 316 -10.14 -7.01 0.81
N GLY A 317 -10.86 -7.32 1.88
CA GLY A 317 -10.29 -7.36 3.23
C GLY A 317 -9.18 -8.40 3.38
N LEU A 318 -9.35 -9.59 2.81
CA LEU A 318 -8.34 -10.65 2.81
C LEU A 318 -7.07 -10.20 2.07
N PHE A 319 -7.21 -9.65 0.88
CA PHE A 319 -6.07 -9.29 0.03
C PHE A 319 -5.31 -8.07 0.56
N PHE A 320 -6.00 -7.02 1.02
CA PHE A 320 -5.37 -5.87 1.66
C PHE A 320 -4.74 -6.25 3.00
N GLY A 321 -5.46 -6.98 3.85
CA GLY A 321 -4.94 -7.42 5.14
C GLY A 321 -3.70 -8.29 4.98
N PHE A 322 -3.71 -9.25 4.06
CA PHE A 322 -2.55 -10.09 3.76
C PHE A 322 -1.38 -9.27 3.21
N ALA A 323 -1.63 -8.35 2.28
CA ALA A 323 -0.61 -7.50 1.67
C ALA A 323 0.13 -6.66 2.73
N PHE A 324 -0.61 -5.98 3.60
CA PHE A 324 -0.01 -5.16 4.66
C PHE A 324 0.64 -6.01 5.76
N GLY A 325 0.02 -7.14 6.13
CA GLY A 325 0.60 -8.08 7.07
C GLY A 325 1.94 -8.63 6.59
N VAL A 326 2.01 -9.08 5.34
CA VAL A 326 3.26 -9.54 4.70
C VAL A 326 4.29 -8.42 4.66
N ALA A 327 3.92 -7.20 4.28
CA ALA A 327 4.84 -6.07 4.23
C ALA A 327 5.44 -5.76 5.61
N GLY A 328 4.62 -5.78 6.67
CA GLY A 328 5.06 -5.56 8.05
C GLY A 328 6.02 -6.64 8.55
N ILE A 329 5.65 -7.91 8.40
CA ILE A 329 6.48 -9.05 8.78
C ILE A 329 7.79 -9.05 7.96
N ALA A 330 7.69 -8.83 6.65
CA ALA A 330 8.86 -8.76 5.77
C ALA A 330 9.82 -7.66 6.22
N SER A 331 9.32 -6.46 6.55
CA SER A 331 10.16 -5.36 7.01
C SER A 331 10.92 -5.73 8.29
N ALA A 332 10.28 -6.39 9.27
CA ALA A 332 10.94 -6.82 10.49
C ALA A 332 12.03 -7.89 10.23
N VAL A 333 11.73 -8.88 9.37
CA VAL A 333 12.67 -9.93 8.99
C VAL A 333 13.86 -9.35 8.22
N LEU A 334 13.60 -8.47 7.26
CA LEU A 334 14.64 -7.80 6.46
C LEU A 334 15.50 -6.86 7.31
N GLY A 335 14.94 -6.23 8.34
CA GLY A 335 15.71 -5.43 9.31
C GLY A 335 16.71 -6.26 10.11
N ASN A 336 16.26 -7.41 10.63
CA ASN A 336 17.15 -8.35 11.33
C ASN A 336 18.23 -8.91 10.39
N MET A 337 17.88 -9.16 9.12
CA MET A 337 18.82 -9.57 8.10
C MET A 337 19.87 -8.47 7.81
N ALA A 338 19.42 -7.21 7.74
CA ALA A 338 20.32 -6.06 7.52
C ALA A 338 21.31 -5.87 8.67
N ASP A 339 20.89 -6.08 9.92
CA ASP A 339 21.78 -6.01 11.08
C ASP A 339 22.84 -7.12 11.08
N LYS A 340 22.47 -8.34 10.65
CA LYS A 340 23.38 -9.50 10.68
C LYS A 340 24.29 -9.60 9.47
N PHE A 341 23.80 -9.28 8.29
CA PHE A 341 24.47 -9.55 7.01
C PHE A 341 24.72 -8.28 6.18
N GLY A 342 24.33 -7.11 6.71
CA GLY A 342 24.40 -5.83 6.01
C GLY A 342 23.23 -5.57 5.07
N ILE A 343 23.06 -4.29 4.72
CA ILE A 343 21.93 -3.83 3.88
C ILE A 343 22.02 -4.37 2.45
N ASP A 344 23.21 -4.61 1.91
CA ASP A 344 23.42 -5.13 0.56
C ASP A 344 22.89 -6.57 0.43
N ALA A 345 23.01 -7.39 1.49
CA ALA A 345 22.46 -8.74 1.52
C ALA A 345 20.94 -8.74 1.36
N VAL A 346 20.24 -7.76 1.97
CA VAL A 346 18.80 -7.59 1.83
C VAL A 346 18.41 -7.39 0.36
N TYR A 347 19.14 -6.52 -0.36
CA TYR A 347 18.86 -6.24 -1.77
C TYR A 347 19.18 -7.41 -2.68
N ASN A 348 20.30 -8.13 -2.41
CA ASN A 348 20.67 -9.33 -3.15
C ASN A 348 19.60 -10.43 -3.03
N VAL A 349 19.07 -10.67 -1.84
CA VAL A 349 18.02 -11.70 -1.63
C VAL A 349 16.69 -11.24 -2.19
N CYS A 350 16.26 -10.02 -1.91
CA CYS A 350 14.96 -9.50 -2.37
C CYS A 350 14.89 -9.37 -3.88
N ALA A 351 16.02 -9.20 -4.59
CA ALA A 351 16.08 -9.14 -6.05
C ALA A 351 15.48 -10.37 -6.74
N PHE A 352 15.50 -11.54 -6.08
CA PHE A 352 14.92 -12.78 -6.62
C PHE A 352 13.41 -12.90 -6.41
N MET A 353 12.80 -12.09 -5.55
CA MET A 353 11.37 -12.19 -5.25
C MET A 353 10.48 -12.09 -6.50
N PRO A 354 10.72 -11.19 -7.48
CA PRO A 354 9.88 -11.10 -8.68
C PRO A 354 9.89 -12.36 -9.55
N LEU A 355 10.87 -13.25 -9.42
CA LEU A 355 10.89 -14.53 -10.14
C LEU A 355 9.74 -15.46 -9.74
N LEU A 356 9.16 -15.29 -8.53
CA LEU A 356 7.93 -15.98 -8.16
C LEU A 356 6.75 -15.63 -9.08
N GLY A 357 6.88 -14.57 -9.88
CA GLY A 357 5.95 -14.27 -10.98
C GLY A 357 5.76 -15.39 -12.00
N LEU A 358 6.70 -16.35 -12.11
CA LEU A 358 6.55 -17.55 -12.92
C LEU A 358 5.31 -18.38 -12.56
N VAL A 359 4.90 -18.35 -11.29
CA VAL A 359 3.70 -19.07 -10.82
C VAL A 359 2.41 -18.57 -11.51
N THR A 360 2.42 -17.34 -12.07
CA THR A 360 1.28 -16.78 -12.82
C THR A 360 0.95 -17.63 -14.08
N TRP A 361 1.89 -18.42 -14.56
CA TRP A 361 1.64 -19.35 -15.67
C TRP A 361 0.45 -20.27 -15.41
N PHE A 362 0.32 -20.75 -14.19
CA PHE A 362 -0.76 -21.65 -13.74
C PHE A 362 -2.10 -20.93 -13.47
N LEU A 363 -2.14 -19.59 -13.54
CA LEU A 363 -3.37 -18.84 -13.32
C LEU A 363 -4.32 -19.01 -14.53
N PRO A 364 -5.60 -19.41 -14.34
CA PRO A 364 -6.57 -19.50 -15.43
C PRO A 364 -6.80 -18.16 -16.13
N ASP A 365 -7.09 -18.17 -17.41
CA ASP A 365 -7.49 -16.95 -18.13
C ASP A 365 -9.01 -16.78 -18.07
N LEU A 366 -9.47 -15.90 -17.18
CA LEU A 366 -10.91 -15.65 -16.98
C LEU A 366 -11.60 -15.05 -18.21
N LYS A 367 -10.85 -14.33 -19.06
CA LYS A 367 -11.41 -13.76 -20.29
C LYS A 367 -11.78 -14.87 -21.26
N LYS A 368 -10.88 -15.85 -21.43
CA LYS A 368 -11.11 -17.02 -22.28
C LYS A 368 -12.24 -17.92 -21.74
N VAL A 369 -12.24 -18.17 -20.42
CA VAL A 369 -13.30 -18.98 -19.78
C VAL A 369 -14.69 -18.36 -19.93
N ARG A 370 -14.80 -17.02 -19.98
CA ARG A 370 -16.09 -16.34 -20.18
C ARG A 370 -16.57 -16.41 -21.63
N SER A 371 -15.66 -16.29 -22.60
CA SER A 371 -16.03 -16.44 -24.01
C SER A 371 -16.53 -17.85 -24.32
N GLU A 372 -15.87 -18.89 -23.79
CA GLU A 372 -16.27 -20.30 -23.94
C GLU A 372 -17.63 -20.65 -23.27
N LYS A 373 -18.10 -19.86 -22.30
CA LYS A 373 -19.43 -20.06 -21.68
C LYS A 373 -20.56 -19.29 -22.39
N GLN A 374 -20.22 -18.38 -23.28
CA GLN A 374 -21.20 -17.58 -24.03
C GLN A 374 -21.47 -18.17 -25.43
N GLU A 375 -20.59 -19.06 -25.90
CA GLU A 375 -20.79 -19.94 -27.04
C GLU A 375 -21.56 -21.22 -26.64
#